data_a1d73a88d50f75c9b64d2d6c5c0310dc
#
_entry.id   a1d73a88d50f75c9b64d2d6c5c0310dc
#
_cell.length_a   1.000
_cell.length_b   1.000
_cell.length_c   1.000
_cell.angle_alpha   90.00
_cell.angle_beta   90.00
_cell.angle_gamma   90.00
#
_symmetry.space_group_name_H-M   'P 1'
#
loop_
_entity.id
_entity.type
_entity.pdbx_description
1 polymer ?
#
loop_
_entity_poly.entity_id
_entity_poly.type
_entity_poly.pdbx_seq_one_letter_code
_entity_poly.pdbx_strand_id
1 'polypeptide(L)'
;MYIVSFHAIFNENANILAHRLGVPFVQNMNVKDNDIIIVFGAHECSDQLLELQNRLNVEYIIIQTEQYNSKVFDNKYYYELLTRNSALDWSKENIRRLKKQFPTPFYSVYFYDCFVPESTPEFDSRPIDFFFCGSKNEVRELILTDFKDKNPDCNIEFDLSYSYTNPLELNEKLKQVKYVINLPYYKENSLETQRIHKALSMGCRVVSLPSSDRDMNDQYKDYVYFVPRLTDFSLLIEKPPKKTYSQLMEQFGAYQIHSNVEGLKYAEKKLNEKLEQKKLTQNVDPPIQVLL
;
A
#
# COMPACT_ATOMS: atom_id res chain seq x y z
N MET A 1 -19.24 -0.48 -9.25
CA MET A 1 -17.99 -0.51 -8.44
C MET A 1 -16.80 -0.65 -9.36
N TYR A 2 -15.69 0.05 -9.09
CA TYR A 2 -14.43 -0.04 -9.81
C TYR A 2 -13.25 0.42 -8.91
N ILE A 3 -12.02 0.22 -9.39
CA ILE A 3 -10.80 0.61 -8.69
C ILE A 3 -10.10 1.71 -9.48
N VAL A 4 -9.55 2.70 -8.77
CA VAL A 4 -8.73 3.78 -9.34
C VAL A 4 -7.44 3.93 -8.52
N SER A 5 -6.37 4.34 -9.20
CA SER A 5 -5.11 4.71 -8.55
C SER A 5 -4.67 6.09 -9.02
N PHE A 6 -4.39 6.99 -8.09
CA PHE A 6 -3.87 8.34 -8.38
C PHE A 6 -2.35 8.42 -8.28
N HIS A 7 -1.71 7.29 -7.91
CA HIS A 7 -0.26 7.23 -7.87
C HIS A 7 0.23 5.98 -8.62
N ALA A 8 1.05 6.18 -9.64
CA ALA A 8 1.47 5.12 -10.58
C ALA A 8 2.11 3.90 -9.90
N ILE A 9 2.78 4.09 -8.76
CA ILE A 9 3.41 2.99 -7.99
C ILE A 9 2.41 1.94 -7.51
N PHE A 10 1.13 2.30 -7.35
CA PHE A 10 0.08 1.38 -6.91
C PHE A 10 -0.71 0.75 -8.05
N ASN A 11 -0.43 1.10 -9.32
CA ASN A 11 -1.20 0.59 -10.47
C ASN A 11 -1.17 -0.93 -10.56
N GLU A 12 -0.04 -1.57 -10.26
CA GLU A 12 0.05 -3.02 -10.24
C GLU A 12 -0.86 -3.63 -9.16
N ASN A 13 -0.76 -3.13 -7.92
CA ASN A 13 -1.58 -3.60 -6.81
C ASN A 13 -3.09 -3.37 -7.07
N ALA A 14 -3.44 -2.20 -7.64
CA ALA A 14 -4.80 -1.85 -7.99
C ALA A 14 -5.35 -2.78 -9.08
N ASN A 15 -4.57 -3.09 -10.11
CA ASN A 15 -4.96 -4.00 -11.19
C ASN A 15 -5.12 -5.44 -10.70
N ILE A 16 -4.21 -5.94 -9.85
CA ILE A 16 -4.32 -7.27 -9.24
C ILE A 16 -5.57 -7.37 -8.37
N LEU A 17 -5.83 -6.35 -7.54
CA LEU A 17 -7.04 -6.31 -6.71
C LEU A 17 -8.30 -6.28 -7.57
N ALA A 18 -8.31 -5.50 -8.65
CA ALA A 18 -9.42 -5.43 -9.60
C ALA A 18 -9.74 -6.80 -10.21
N HIS A 19 -8.70 -7.49 -10.69
CA HIS A 19 -8.85 -8.85 -11.22
C HIS A 19 -9.41 -9.83 -10.18
N ARG A 20 -8.91 -9.79 -8.94
CA ARG A 20 -9.39 -10.66 -7.85
C ARG A 20 -10.86 -10.41 -7.46
N LEU A 21 -11.29 -9.16 -7.51
CA LEU A 21 -12.66 -8.77 -7.18
C LEU A 21 -13.63 -8.85 -8.36
N GLY A 22 -13.12 -9.11 -9.58
CA GLY A 22 -13.91 -9.13 -10.80
C GLY A 22 -14.50 -7.75 -11.17
N VAL A 23 -13.78 -6.67 -10.83
CA VAL A 23 -14.20 -5.29 -11.10
C VAL A 23 -13.18 -4.57 -12.00
N PRO A 24 -13.57 -3.53 -12.77
CA PRO A 24 -12.62 -2.82 -13.62
C PRO A 24 -11.62 -2.00 -12.81
N PHE A 25 -10.35 -1.97 -13.24
CA PHE A 25 -9.38 -0.96 -12.91
C PHE A 25 -9.43 0.12 -13.98
N VAL A 26 -9.57 1.39 -13.57
CA VAL A 26 -9.68 2.54 -14.47
C VAL A 26 -8.63 3.60 -14.14
N GLN A 27 -8.09 4.24 -15.17
CA GLN A 27 -7.13 5.34 -15.02
C GLN A 27 -7.83 6.70 -14.85
N ASN A 28 -9.04 6.84 -15.40
CA ASN A 28 -9.84 8.05 -15.31
C ASN A 28 -11.19 7.73 -14.68
N MET A 29 -11.57 8.51 -13.67
CA MET A 29 -12.86 8.35 -13.02
C MET A 29 -13.99 8.96 -13.86
N ASN A 30 -15.03 8.16 -14.09
CA ASN A 30 -16.32 8.64 -14.54
C ASN A 30 -17.36 8.27 -13.48
N VAL A 31 -17.41 9.11 -12.43
CA VAL A 31 -18.20 8.83 -11.22
C VAL A 31 -19.67 9.03 -11.47
N LYS A 32 -20.47 8.04 -11.11
CA LYS A 32 -21.93 8.07 -11.17
C LYS A 32 -22.52 8.00 -9.77
N ASP A 33 -23.76 8.46 -9.67
CA ASP A 33 -24.53 8.30 -8.43
C ASP A 33 -24.63 6.80 -8.05
N ASN A 34 -24.40 6.51 -6.79
CA ASN A 34 -24.38 5.16 -6.21
C ASN A 34 -23.15 4.29 -6.57
N ASP A 35 -22.05 4.89 -7.03
CA ASP A 35 -20.81 4.16 -7.20
C ASP A 35 -20.15 3.82 -5.85
N ILE A 36 -19.52 2.64 -5.79
CA ILE A 36 -18.51 2.27 -4.80
C ILE A 36 -17.17 2.28 -5.50
N ILE A 37 -16.21 3.01 -4.97
CA ILE A 37 -14.91 3.22 -5.61
C ILE A 37 -13.81 2.86 -4.63
N ILE A 38 -12.94 1.92 -5.00
CA ILE A 38 -11.72 1.61 -4.26
C ILE A 38 -10.62 2.53 -4.76
N VAL A 39 -9.98 3.28 -3.86
CA VAL A 39 -9.05 4.34 -4.22
C VAL A 39 -7.68 4.10 -3.61
N PHE A 40 -6.66 4.00 -4.47
CA PHE A 40 -5.24 4.06 -4.10
C PHE A 40 -4.71 5.47 -4.30
N GLY A 41 -3.88 5.97 -3.37
CA GLY A 41 -3.32 7.32 -3.46
C GLY A 41 -4.34 8.45 -3.27
N ALA A 42 -5.39 8.24 -2.50
CA ALA A 42 -6.46 9.20 -2.28
C ALA A 42 -6.00 10.55 -1.71
N HIS A 43 -4.84 10.62 -1.09
CA HIS A 43 -4.25 11.84 -0.56
C HIS A 43 -3.85 12.84 -1.64
N GLU A 44 -3.57 12.38 -2.86
CA GLU A 44 -3.18 13.22 -4.01
C GLU A 44 -4.34 14.07 -4.56
N CYS A 45 -5.60 13.64 -4.35
CA CYS A 45 -6.78 14.27 -4.92
C CYS A 45 -7.97 14.32 -3.95
N SER A 46 -7.68 14.40 -2.65
CA SER A 46 -8.69 14.31 -1.60
C SER A 46 -9.76 15.41 -1.66
N ASP A 47 -9.43 16.61 -2.10
CA ASP A 47 -10.37 17.71 -2.34
C ASP A 47 -11.38 17.38 -3.45
N GLN A 48 -10.90 16.84 -4.57
CA GLN A 48 -11.74 16.44 -5.71
C GLN A 48 -12.67 15.27 -5.34
N LEU A 49 -12.15 14.30 -4.59
CA LEU A 49 -12.96 13.16 -4.10
C LEU A 49 -14.07 13.61 -3.16
N LEU A 50 -13.78 14.55 -2.25
CA LEU A 50 -14.80 15.13 -1.38
C LEU A 50 -15.83 15.95 -2.14
N GLU A 51 -15.41 16.74 -3.13
CA GLU A 51 -16.35 17.48 -3.98
C GLU A 51 -17.32 16.54 -4.68
N LEU A 52 -16.82 15.43 -5.26
CA LEU A 52 -17.67 14.42 -5.88
C LEU A 52 -18.63 13.78 -4.87
N GLN A 53 -18.14 13.44 -3.67
CA GLN A 53 -18.97 12.85 -2.60
C GLN A 53 -20.05 13.82 -2.08
N ASN A 54 -19.81 15.12 -2.12
CA ASN A 54 -20.80 16.13 -1.75
C ASN A 54 -21.91 16.29 -2.81
N ARG A 55 -21.61 15.98 -4.08
CA ARG A 55 -22.54 16.14 -5.21
C ARG A 55 -23.29 14.85 -5.55
N LEU A 56 -22.65 13.70 -5.33
CA LEU A 56 -23.13 12.37 -5.70
C LEU A 56 -23.20 11.47 -4.46
N ASN A 57 -24.10 10.49 -4.52
CA ASN A 57 -24.17 9.45 -3.50
C ASN A 57 -23.13 8.38 -3.79
N VAL A 58 -21.87 8.62 -3.42
CA VAL A 58 -20.77 7.69 -3.64
C VAL A 58 -20.12 7.28 -2.33
N GLU A 59 -19.59 6.06 -2.28
CA GLU A 59 -18.78 5.55 -1.16
C GLU A 59 -17.38 5.23 -1.66
N TYR A 60 -16.38 5.67 -0.88
CA TYR A 60 -15.00 5.30 -1.13
C TYR A 60 -14.55 4.21 -0.15
N ILE A 61 -13.71 3.30 -0.66
CA ILE A 61 -12.86 2.43 0.14
C ILE A 61 -11.44 2.90 -0.11
N ILE A 62 -10.84 3.52 0.87
CA ILE A 62 -9.52 4.12 0.74
C ILE A 62 -8.46 3.08 1.10
N ILE A 63 -7.60 2.73 0.16
CA ILE A 63 -6.37 2.00 0.48
C ILE A 63 -5.39 3.03 1.02
N GLN A 64 -5.28 3.09 2.34
CA GLN A 64 -4.43 4.01 3.06
C GLN A 64 -2.97 3.52 2.95
N THR A 65 -2.09 4.36 2.39
CA THR A 65 -0.72 4.00 2.03
C THR A 65 0.34 4.72 2.83
N GLU A 66 -0.06 5.67 3.68
CA GLU A 66 0.83 6.56 4.40
C GLU A 66 1.10 6.11 5.84
N GLN A 67 2.30 6.35 6.32
CA GLN A 67 2.65 6.16 7.74
C GLN A 67 1.87 7.17 8.61
N TYR A 68 1.40 6.75 9.79
CA TYR A 68 0.59 7.58 10.70
C TYR A 68 1.21 8.94 11.06
N ASN A 69 2.51 9.11 10.89
CA ASN A 69 3.26 10.35 11.14
C ASN A 69 3.63 11.11 9.86
N SER A 70 3.03 10.74 8.73
CA SER A 70 3.18 11.47 7.48
C SER A 70 2.50 12.84 7.53
N LYS A 71 3.15 13.85 6.93
CA LYS A 71 2.57 15.19 6.76
C LYS A 71 1.31 15.21 5.87
N VAL A 72 1.04 14.13 5.15
CA VAL A 72 -0.19 13.97 4.36
C VAL A 72 -1.44 14.16 5.25
N PHE A 73 -1.35 13.79 6.53
CA PHE A 73 -2.46 13.93 7.46
C PHE A 73 -2.70 15.38 7.95
N ASP A 74 -1.78 16.32 7.65
CA ASP A 74 -2.00 17.74 7.87
C ASP A 74 -2.98 18.35 6.84
N ASN A 75 -3.27 17.61 5.74
CA ASN A 75 -4.24 18.00 4.73
C ASN A 75 -5.67 17.79 5.26
N LYS A 76 -6.39 18.90 5.50
CA LYS A 76 -7.77 18.88 6.02
C LYS A 76 -8.75 18.10 5.14
N TYR A 77 -8.55 18.07 3.82
CA TYR A 77 -9.41 17.34 2.90
C TYR A 77 -9.18 15.84 2.99
N TYR A 78 -7.91 15.41 3.13
CA TYR A 78 -7.61 14.01 3.35
C TYR A 78 -8.12 13.52 4.71
N TYR A 79 -7.99 14.36 5.75
CA TYR A 79 -8.60 14.13 7.05
C TYR A 79 -10.10 13.87 6.92
N GLU A 80 -10.82 14.80 6.29
CA GLU A 80 -12.27 14.70 6.14
C GLU A 80 -12.68 13.49 5.30
N LEU A 81 -11.94 13.19 4.23
CA LEU A 81 -12.18 12.04 3.38
C LEU A 81 -12.06 10.72 4.16
N LEU A 82 -11.02 10.56 4.98
CA LEU A 82 -10.84 9.40 5.84
C LEU A 82 -11.94 9.26 6.89
N THR A 83 -12.42 10.36 7.47
CA THR A 83 -13.47 10.32 8.51
C THR A 83 -14.84 9.95 7.97
N ARG A 84 -15.08 10.17 6.69
CA ARG A 84 -16.36 9.86 6.03
C ARG A 84 -16.43 8.45 5.44
N ASN A 85 -15.28 7.83 5.15
CA ASN A 85 -15.18 6.63 4.34
C ASN A 85 -14.52 5.46 5.05
N SER A 86 -14.62 4.27 4.47
CA SER A 86 -13.86 3.09 4.91
C SER A 86 -12.39 3.21 4.52
N ALA A 87 -11.49 2.73 5.36
CA ALA A 87 -10.08 2.67 5.04
C ALA A 87 -9.49 1.29 5.30
N LEU A 88 -8.59 0.85 4.43
CA LEU A 88 -7.79 -0.35 4.58
C LEU A 88 -6.32 0.05 4.68
N ASP A 89 -5.59 -0.51 5.62
CA ASP A 89 -4.20 -0.16 5.93
C ASP A 89 -3.36 -1.43 6.11
N TRP A 90 -2.09 -1.38 5.79
CA TRP A 90 -1.22 -2.57 5.84
C TRP A 90 -0.78 -2.96 7.25
N SER A 91 -0.90 -2.07 8.24
CA SER A 91 -0.39 -2.28 9.61
C SER A 91 -1.49 -2.07 10.65
N LYS A 92 -1.64 -3.06 11.54
CA LYS A 92 -2.53 -2.94 12.71
C LYS A 92 -2.09 -1.80 13.64
N GLU A 93 -0.78 -1.58 13.80
CA GLU A 93 -0.24 -0.51 14.61
C GLU A 93 -0.50 0.86 13.98
N ASN A 94 -0.34 0.98 12.65
CA ASN A 94 -0.69 2.17 11.91
C ASN A 94 -2.19 2.51 12.11
N ILE A 95 -3.07 1.52 11.92
CA ILE A 95 -4.51 1.64 12.19
C ILE A 95 -4.78 2.10 13.63
N ARG A 96 -4.11 1.48 14.61
CA ARG A 96 -4.31 1.82 16.04
C ARG A 96 -3.94 3.27 16.33
N ARG A 97 -2.88 3.78 15.71
CA ARG A 97 -2.44 5.17 15.86
C ARG A 97 -3.35 6.13 15.11
N LEU A 98 -3.72 5.81 13.88
CA LEU A 98 -4.65 6.63 13.08
C LEU A 98 -6.03 6.73 13.71
N LYS A 99 -6.58 5.65 14.25
CA LYS A 99 -7.88 5.68 14.96
C LYS A 99 -7.95 6.64 16.13
N LYS A 100 -6.82 6.98 16.74
CA LYS A 100 -6.77 8.00 17.81
C LYS A 100 -6.92 9.43 17.28
N GLN A 101 -6.56 9.65 16.03
CA GLN A 101 -6.58 10.95 15.36
C GLN A 101 -7.81 11.11 14.47
N PHE A 102 -8.22 10.01 13.81
CA PHE A 102 -9.28 10.00 12.79
C PHE A 102 -10.37 9.01 13.16
N PRO A 103 -11.57 9.47 13.55
CA PRO A 103 -12.71 8.58 13.82
C PRO A 103 -13.30 8.05 12.52
N THR A 104 -12.60 7.13 11.89
CA THR A 104 -13.03 6.51 10.63
C THR A 104 -14.11 5.47 10.91
N PRO A 105 -15.16 5.37 10.07
CA PRO A 105 -16.24 4.40 10.25
C PRO A 105 -15.77 2.95 10.28
N PHE A 106 -14.79 2.63 9.46
CA PHE A 106 -14.26 1.28 9.34
C PHE A 106 -12.77 1.31 9.00
N TYR A 107 -11.99 0.49 9.73
CA TYR A 107 -10.59 0.20 9.41
C TYR A 107 -10.35 -1.30 9.41
N SER A 108 -9.72 -1.82 8.37
CA SER A 108 -9.25 -3.21 8.31
C SER A 108 -7.85 -3.30 7.75
N VAL A 109 -7.19 -4.44 7.93
CA VAL A 109 -5.84 -4.67 7.42
C VAL A 109 -5.90 -4.99 5.94
N TYR A 110 -5.04 -4.35 5.16
CA TYR A 110 -4.82 -4.60 3.74
C TYR A 110 -3.45 -5.24 3.52
N PHE A 111 -3.40 -6.19 2.60
CA PHE A 111 -2.18 -6.87 2.22
C PHE A 111 -1.87 -6.57 0.75
N TYR A 112 -0.68 -6.06 0.48
CA TYR A 112 -0.25 -5.78 -0.88
C TYR A 112 0.08 -7.06 -1.63
N ASP A 113 -0.71 -7.37 -2.64
CA ASP A 113 -0.42 -8.44 -3.57
C ASP A 113 0.40 -7.94 -4.76
N CYS A 114 1.31 -8.76 -5.25
CA CYS A 114 2.24 -8.40 -6.28
C CYS A 114 2.23 -9.41 -7.42
N PHE A 115 2.57 -8.95 -8.61
CA PHE A 115 2.82 -9.80 -9.75
C PHE A 115 3.97 -10.76 -9.45
N VAL A 116 3.78 -12.03 -9.81
CA VAL A 116 4.80 -13.08 -9.74
C VAL A 116 5.14 -13.49 -11.18
N PRO A 117 6.38 -13.33 -11.63
CA PRO A 117 6.78 -13.77 -12.96
C PRO A 117 6.79 -15.30 -13.05
N GLU A 118 6.56 -15.83 -14.27
CA GLU A 118 6.63 -17.29 -14.52
C GLU A 118 8.01 -17.87 -14.21
N SER A 119 9.05 -17.08 -14.42
CA SER A 119 10.43 -17.44 -14.12
C SER A 119 11.27 -16.23 -13.73
N THR A 120 12.26 -16.46 -12.90
CA THR A 120 13.30 -15.49 -12.54
C THR A 120 14.68 -16.15 -12.76
N PRO A 121 15.74 -15.37 -13.07
CA PRO A 121 17.10 -15.89 -13.08
C PRO A 121 17.47 -16.51 -11.73
N GLU A 122 18.34 -17.54 -11.78
CA GLU A 122 18.90 -18.14 -10.58
C GLU A 122 19.54 -17.07 -9.69
N PHE A 123 19.36 -17.18 -8.38
CA PHE A 123 19.76 -16.17 -7.42
C PHE A 123 21.24 -15.79 -7.54
N ASP A 124 22.13 -16.77 -7.63
CA ASP A 124 23.57 -16.53 -7.70
C ASP A 124 24.05 -15.93 -9.03
N SER A 125 23.27 -16.10 -10.10
CA SER A 125 23.58 -15.53 -11.41
C SER A 125 23.20 -14.05 -11.58
N ARG A 126 22.50 -13.46 -10.61
CA ARG A 126 22.03 -12.07 -10.67
C ARG A 126 23.20 -11.10 -10.50
N PRO A 127 23.34 -10.08 -11.38
CA PRO A 127 24.52 -9.21 -11.38
C PRO A 127 24.54 -8.15 -10.27
N ILE A 128 23.38 -7.83 -9.66
CA ILE A 128 23.26 -6.78 -8.66
C ILE A 128 23.14 -7.43 -7.28
N ASP A 129 24.13 -7.19 -6.42
CA ASP A 129 24.11 -7.78 -5.08
C ASP A 129 23.07 -7.09 -4.19
N PHE A 130 23.03 -5.75 -4.22
CA PHE A 130 22.11 -4.97 -3.39
C PHE A 130 21.43 -3.88 -4.18
N PHE A 131 20.14 -3.71 -3.93
CA PHE A 131 19.35 -2.65 -4.55
C PHE A 131 18.46 -1.96 -3.53
N PHE A 132 18.38 -0.64 -3.62
CA PHE A 132 17.39 0.18 -2.93
C PHE A 132 16.70 1.10 -3.93
N CYS A 133 15.38 1.23 -3.83
CA CYS A 133 14.60 2.23 -4.55
C CYS A 133 13.60 2.89 -3.58
N GLY A 134 13.55 4.22 -3.57
CA GLY A 134 12.60 4.97 -2.76
C GLY A 134 12.95 6.44 -2.62
N SER A 135 12.05 7.21 -2.02
CA SER A 135 12.23 8.65 -1.84
C SER A 135 13.49 8.98 -1.03
N LYS A 136 14.20 10.00 -1.47
CA LYS A 136 15.40 10.53 -0.81
C LYS A 136 15.04 11.10 0.56
N ASN A 137 15.87 10.79 1.56
CA ASN A 137 16.09 11.61 2.75
C ASN A 137 17.54 11.48 3.21
N GLU A 138 17.99 12.40 4.05
CA GLU A 138 19.38 12.47 4.51
C GLU A 138 19.85 11.19 5.19
N VAL A 139 18.98 10.55 5.98
CA VAL A 139 19.30 9.33 6.73
C VAL A 139 19.49 8.15 5.78
N ARG A 140 18.60 7.98 4.79
CA ARG A 140 18.71 6.92 3.77
C ARG A 140 19.99 7.09 2.95
N GLU A 141 20.23 8.31 2.50
CA GLU A 141 21.42 8.62 1.71
C GLU A 141 22.71 8.30 2.47
N LEU A 142 22.80 8.75 3.73
CA LEU A 142 23.96 8.49 4.59
C LEU A 142 24.18 6.99 4.80
N ILE A 143 23.12 6.24 5.14
CA ILE A 143 23.21 4.79 5.39
C ILE A 143 23.65 4.03 4.13
N LEU A 144 23.07 4.36 2.98
CA LEU A 144 23.37 3.68 1.71
C LEU A 144 24.76 3.99 1.20
N THR A 145 25.22 5.24 1.36
CA THR A 145 26.59 5.65 0.99
C THR A 145 27.60 4.95 1.88
N ASP A 146 27.43 5.00 3.20
CA ASP A 146 28.30 4.31 4.15
C ASP A 146 28.36 2.79 3.90
N PHE A 147 27.21 2.19 3.56
CA PHE A 147 27.15 0.78 3.22
C PHE A 147 27.93 0.46 1.94
N LYS A 148 27.80 1.27 0.90
CA LYS A 148 28.50 1.10 -0.36
C LYS A 148 30.02 1.27 -0.20
N ASP A 149 30.44 2.27 0.55
CA ASP A 149 31.87 2.55 0.80
C ASP A 149 32.55 1.42 1.59
N LYS A 150 31.80 0.77 2.49
CA LYS A 150 32.31 -0.37 3.28
C LYS A 150 32.30 -1.71 2.56
N ASN A 151 31.65 -1.80 1.40
CA ASN A 151 31.51 -3.04 0.63
C ASN A 151 31.91 -2.80 -0.85
N PRO A 152 33.15 -2.42 -1.15
CA PRO A 152 33.57 -2.04 -2.50
C PRO A 152 33.54 -3.20 -3.51
N ASP A 153 33.58 -4.44 -3.03
CA ASP A 153 33.52 -5.65 -3.87
C ASP A 153 32.09 -6.07 -4.25
N CYS A 154 31.07 -5.42 -3.68
CA CYS A 154 29.67 -5.69 -3.97
C CYS A 154 29.14 -4.72 -5.03
N ASN A 155 28.34 -5.24 -5.97
CA ASN A 155 27.58 -4.39 -6.86
C ASN A 155 26.33 -3.85 -6.14
N ILE A 156 26.45 -2.60 -5.64
CA ILE A 156 25.42 -1.92 -4.87
C ILE A 156 24.86 -0.75 -5.68
N GLU A 157 23.57 -0.81 -5.97
CA GLU A 157 22.84 0.22 -6.67
C GLU A 157 21.72 0.80 -5.80
N PHE A 158 21.52 2.12 -5.85
CA PHE A 158 20.36 2.73 -5.21
C PHE A 158 19.82 3.91 -6.02
N ASP A 159 18.50 3.97 -6.08
CA ASP A 159 17.73 5.06 -6.65
C ASP A 159 16.98 5.81 -5.57
N LEU A 160 17.41 7.05 -5.33
CA LEU A 160 16.80 7.98 -4.38
C LEU A 160 15.93 9.04 -5.08
N SER A 161 15.83 8.98 -6.40
CA SER A 161 15.06 9.92 -7.22
C SER A 161 13.60 9.47 -7.42
N TYR A 162 13.28 8.26 -6.98
CA TYR A 162 11.96 7.66 -7.21
C TYR A 162 11.62 7.48 -8.70
N SER A 163 12.64 7.13 -9.50
CA SER A 163 12.51 7.04 -10.96
C SER A 163 11.66 5.86 -11.44
N TYR A 164 11.56 4.79 -10.64
CA TYR A 164 10.78 3.60 -10.98
C TYR A 164 9.28 3.80 -10.70
N THR A 165 8.64 4.69 -11.45
CA THR A 165 7.17 4.88 -11.39
C THR A 165 6.42 3.86 -12.24
N ASN A 166 7.11 3.26 -13.24
CA ASN A 166 6.56 2.18 -14.04
C ASN A 166 6.82 0.81 -13.36
N PRO A 167 5.78 0.08 -12.97
CA PRO A 167 5.95 -1.23 -12.33
C PRO A 167 6.70 -2.27 -13.17
N LEU A 168 6.58 -2.21 -14.50
CA LEU A 168 7.27 -3.15 -15.39
C LEU A 168 8.79 -2.92 -15.38
N GLU A 169 9.24 -1.67 -15.40
CA GLU A 169 10.66 -1.33 -15.33
C GLU A 169 11.25 -1.77 -13.98
N LEU A 170 10.53 -1.56 -12.89
CA LEU A 170 10.95 -2.05 -11.59
C LEU A 170 11.03 -3.58 -11.55
N ASN A 171 10.08 -4.28 -12.18
CA ASN A 171 10.09 -5.74 -12.27
C ASN A 171 11.34 -6.24 -12.98
N GLU A 172 11.67 -5.67 -14.15
CA GLU A 172 12.86 -6.07 -14.91
C GLU A 172 14.15 -5.77 -14.14
N LYS A 173 14.18 -4.66 -13.39
CA LYS A 173 15.32 -4.34 -12.52
C LYS A 173 15.45 -5.37 -11.39
N LEU A 174 14.37 -5.69 -10.70
CA LEU A 174 14.38 -6.62 -9.56
C LEU A 174 14.74 -8.05 -9.95
N LYS A 175 14.45 -8.50 -11.18
CA LYS A 175 14.92 -9.81 -11.67
C LYS A 175 16.45 -9.94 -11.67
N GLN A 176 17.18 -8.82 -11.71
CA GLN A 176 18.64 -8.77 -11.73
C GLN A 176 19.24 -8.64 -10.32
N VAL A 177 18.44 -8.50 -9.28
CA VAL A 177 18.82 -8.16 -7.91
C VAL A 177 18.80 -9.38 -7.00
N LYS A 178 19.88 -9.59 -6.24
CA LYS A 178 19.93 -10.61 -5.18
C LYS A 178 19.20 -10.14 -3.93
N TYR A 179 19.57 -8.97 -3.41
CA TYR A 179 19.03 -8.45 -2.16
C TYR A 179 18.42 -7.07 -2.33
N VAL A 180 17.17 -6.91 -1.92
CA VAL A 180 16.54 -5.59 -1.80
C VAL A 180 16.70 -5.08 -0.38
N ILE A 181 17.19 -3.85 -0.27
CA ILE A 181 17.32 -3.15 1.01
C ILE A 181 15.99 -2.47 1.33
N ASN A 182 15.47 -2.68 2.53
CA ASN A 182 14.30 -2.00 3.05
C ASN A 182 14.71 -1.05 4.19
N LEU A 183 14.71 0.25 3.90
CA LEU A 183 15.00 1.31 4.87
C LEU A 183 13.76 2.16 5.12
N PRO A 184 13.41 2.43 6.38
CA PRO A 184 12.29 3.28 6.71
C PRO A 184 12.52 4.73 6.25
N TYR A 185 11.44 5.42 5.88
CA TYR A 185 11.50 6.86 5.61
C TYR A 185 11.44 7.68 6.92
N TYR A 186 10.60 7.27 7.85
CA TYR A 186 10.40 7.91 9.15
C TYR A 186 11.12 7.14 10.26
N LYS A 187 11.55 7.86 11.31
CA LYS A 187 12.22 7.25 12.48
C LYS A 187 11.30 6.27 13.22
N GLU A 188 10.05 6.65 13.42
CA GLU A 188 9.00 5.77 13.93
C GLU A 188 8.10 5.36 12.77
N ASN A 189 8.00 4.09 12.49
CA ASN A 189 7.32 3.56 11.31
C ASN A 189 6.77 2.16 11.52
N SER A 190 5.76 1.80 10.76
CA SER A 190 5.44 0.41 10.47
C SER A 190 6.32 -0.12 9.34
N LEU A 191 6.51 -1.41 9.26
CA LEU A 191 7.32 -2.06 8.23
C LEU A 191 6.75 -1.76 6.84
N GLU A 192 7.59 -1.37 5.88
CA GLU A 192 7.17 -1.03 4.51
C GLU A 192 6.94 -2.32 3.69
N THR A 193 5.81 -2.99 3.92
CA THR A 193 5.51 -4.33 3.39
C THR A 193 5.34 -4.34 1.88
N GLN A 194 4.91 -3.25 1.25
CA GLN A 194 4.79 -3.17 -0.21
C GLN A 194 6.13 -3.45 -0.89
N ARG A 195 7.23 -2.82 -0.42
CA ARG A 195 8.58 -3.07 -0.97
C ARG A 195 9.02 -4.50 -0.71
N ILE A 196 8.73 -5.04 0.47
CA ILE A 196 9.09 -6.41 0.85
C ILE A 196 8.35 -7.40 -0.04
N HIS A 197 7.04 -7.26 -0.21
CA HIS A 197 6.24 -8.15 -1.06
C HIS A 197 6.71 -8.10 -2.52
N LYS A 198 6.97 -6.90 -3.02
CA LYS A 198 7.47 -6.70 -4.37
C LYS A 198 8.82 -7.36 -4.61
N ALA A 199 9.75 -7.21 -3.67
CA ALA A 199 11.06 -7.85 -3.75
C ALA A 199 10.94 -9.40 -3.72
N LEU A 200 10.17 -9.92 -2.76
CA LEU A 200 9.98 -11.36 -2.62
C LEU A 200 9.26 -11.96 -3.84
N SER A 201 8.29 -11.27 -4.44
CA SER A 201 7.58 -11.74 -5.63
C SER A 201 8.49 -11.88 -6.86
N MET A 202 9.57 -11.10 -6.92
CA MET A 202 10.61 -11.18 -7.94
C MET A 202 11.75 -12.15 -7.59
N GLY A 203 11.61 -12.93 -6.53
CA GLY A 203 12.62 -13.89 -6.06
C GLY A 203 13.85 -13.24 -5.43
N CYS A 204 13.78 -11.95 -5.06
CA CYS A 204 14.84 -11.32 -4.28
C CYS A 204 14.77 -11.75 -2.82
N ARG A 205 15.91 -11.69 -2.13
CA ARG A 205 15.94 -11.71 -0.65
C ARG A 205 15.82 -10.27 -0.14
N VAL A 206 15.28 -10.10 1.07
CA VAL A 206 15.08 -8.77 1.65
C VAL A 206 15.91 -8.60 2.93
N VAL A 207 16.66 -7.49 2.98
CA VAL A 207 17.38 -7.05 4.17
C VAL A 207 16.73 -5.77 4.68
N SER A 208 16.37 -5.71 5.94
CA SER A 208 15.68 -4.57 6.52
C SER A 208 16.25 -4.16 7.87
N LEU A 209 16.27 -2.87 8.12
CA LEU A 209 16.28 -2.42 9.51
C LEU A 209 14.91 -2.77 10.14
N PRO A 210 14.87 -3.15 11.44
CA PRO A 210 13.59 -3.38 12.09
C PRO A 210 12.79 -2.09 12.19
N SER A 211 11.48 -2.19 12.00
CA SER A 211 10.56 -1.09 12.22
C SER A 211 10.26 -0.92 13.71
N SER A 212 9.60 0.18 14.08
CA SER A 212 9.05 0.36 15.43
C SER A 212 7.82 -0.50 15.72
N ASP A 213 7.20 -1.07 14.68
CA ASP A 213 6.11 -2.04 14.75
C ASP A 213 6.66 -3.45 14.99
N ARG A 214 6.76 -3.84 16.26
CA ARG A 214 7.33 -5.13 16.66
C ARG A 214 6.52 -6.31 16.16
N ASP A 215 5.20 -6.19 16.15
CA ASP A 215 4.31 -7.27 15.69
C ASP A 215 4.54 -7.58 14.22
N MET A 216 4.73 -6.54 13.39
CA MET A 216 5.08 -6.74 11.99
C MET A 216 6.49 -7.32 11.80
N ASN A 217 7.48 -6.85 12.58
CA ASN A 217 8.82 -7.45 12.53
C ASN A 217 8.76 -8.95 12.84
N ASP A 218 8.00 -9.36 13.86
CA ASP A 218 7.80 -10.76 14.23
C ASP A 218 7.06 -11.56 13.14
N GLN A 219 6.06 -10.98 12.49
CA GLN A 219 5.35 -11.61 11.38
C GLN A 219 6.26 -11.88 10.19
N TYR A 220 7.20 -10.97 9.91
CA TYR A 220 8.07 -11.03 8.75
C TYR A 220 9.46 -11.64 9.01
N LYS A 221 9.79 -12.06 10.23
CA LYS A 221 11.12 -12.59 10.59
C LYS A 221 11.56 -13.80 9.77
N ASP A 222 10.62 -14.60 9.27
CA ASP A 222 10.91 -15.76 8.43
C ASP A 222 11.12 -15.40 6.95
N TYR A 223 10.79 -14.19 6.54
CA TYR A 223 10.84 -13.69 5.15
C TYR A 223 11.93 -12.65 4.94
N VAL A 224 12.29 -11.92 5.99
CA VAL A 224 13.19 -10.77 5.95
C VAL A 224 14.39 -10.99 6.86
N TYR A 225 15.57 -10.62 6.40
CA TYR A 225 16.76 -10.55 7.23
C TYR A 225 16.76 -9.21 7.96
N PHE A 226 16.36 -9.22 9.23
CA PHE A 226 16.45 -8.04 10.07
C PHE A 226 17.86 -7.87 10.60
N VAL A 227 18.45 -6.68 10.40
CA VAL A 227 19.76 -6.29 10.89
C VAL A 227 19.66 -5.00 11.69
N PRO A 228 20.38 -4.86 12.81
CA PRO A 228 20.36 -3.62 13.59
C PRO A 228 21.05 -2.46 12.85
N ARG A 229 21.99 -2.80 11.96
CA ARG A 229 22.70 -1.87 11.08
C ARG A 229 22.95 -2.53 9.73
N LEU A 230 22.95 -1.73 8.67
CA LEU A 230 23.20 -2.26 7.33
C LEU A 230 24.63 -2.77 7.17
N THR A 231 25.57 -2.17 7.90
CA THR A 231 26.99 -2.60 7.94
C THR A 231 27.21 -4.03 8.45
N ASP A 232 26.25 -4.59 9.16
CA ASP A 232 26.34 -5.97 9.69
C ASP A 232 25.97 -7.03 8.63
N PHE A 233 25.87 -6.61 7.36
CA PHE A 233 25.42 -7.47 6.26
C PHE A 233 26.34 -8.66 5.98
N SER A 234 27.66 -8.54 6.18
CA SER A 234 28.59 -9.67 6.04
C SER A 234 28.18 -10.90 6.87
N LEU A 235 27.45 -10.68 7.96
CA LEU A 235 26.87 -11.73 8.79
C LEU A 235 25.68 -12.44 8.14
N LEU A 236 25.15 -11.93 7.03
CA LEU A 236 23.95 -12.46 6.36
C LEU A 236 24.27 -13.43 5.23
N ILE A 237 25.46 -13.33 4.63
CA ILE A 237 25.88 -14.13 3.46
C ILE A 237 25.86 -15.64 3.83
N GLU A 238 26.13 -15.97 5.07
CA GLU A 238 26.16 -17.34 5.58
C GLU A 238 24.81 -17.84 6.11
N LYS A 239 23.76 -16.99 6.14
CA LYS A 239 22.45 -17.37 6.67
C LYS A 239 21.65 -18.17 5.65
N PRO A 240 20.85 -19.16 6.11
CA PRO A 240 19.98 -19.91 5.21
C PRO A 240 18.96 -19.01 4.52
N PRO A 241 18.51 -19.38 3.32
CA PRO A 241 17.49 -18.62 2.62
C PRO A 241 16.21 -18.53 3.47
N LYS A 242 15.56 -17.38 3.41
CA LYS A 242 14.28 -17.14 4.03
C LYS A 242 13.14 -17.75 3.20
N LYS A 243 11.94 -17.79 3.77
CA LYS A 243 10.73 -18.24 3.08
C LYS A 243 10.45 -17.38 1.83
N THR A 244 9.80 -18.01 0.85
CA THR A 244 9.46 -17.41 -0.45
C THR A 244 8.20 -16.57 -0.40
N TYR A 245 7.93 -15.82 -1.48
CA TYR A 245 6.67 -15.10 -1.66
C TYR A 245 5.45 -16.03 -1.67
N SER A 246 5.54 -17.21 -2.30
CA SER A 246 4.44 -18.18 -2.30
C SER A 246 4.06 -18.61 -0.87
N GLN A 247 5.05 -18.89 -0.03
CA GLN A 247 4.82 -19.24 1.37
C GLN A 247 4.24 -18.06 2.18
N LEU A 248 4.63 -16.83 1.84
CA LEU A 248 4.02 -15.62 2.40
C LEU A 248 2.54 -15.51 2.02
N MET A 249 2.21 -15.78 0.76
CA MET A 249 0.83 -15.77 0.27
C MET A 249 -0.02 -16.87 0.90
N GLU A 250 0.52 -18.07 1.11
CA GLU A 250 -0.16 -19.15 1.84
C GLU A 250 -0.49 -18.75 3.30
N GLN A 251 0.46 -18.08 3.96
CA GLN A 251 0.29 -17.67 5.35
C GLN A 251 -0.69 -16.51 5.51
N PHE A 252 -0.65 -15.52 4.60
CA PHE A 252 -1.40 -14.26 4.73
C PHE A 252 -2.52 -14.10 3.71
N GLY A 253 -2.51 -14.85 2.60
CA GLY A 253 -3.45 -14.67 1.49
C GLY A 253 -4.92 -14.85 1.89
N ALA A 254 -5.21 -15.84 2.74
CA ALA A 254 -6.57 -16.04 3.27
C ALA A 254 -7.04 -14.84 4.12
N TYR A 255 -6.13 -14.22 4.86
CA TYR A 255 -6.40 -13.03 5.66
C TYR A 255 -6.74 -11.81 4.81
N GLN A 256 -6.06 -11.66 3.67
CA GLN A 256 -6.27 -10.59 2.70
C GLN A 256 -7.67 -10.63 2.07
N ILE A 257 -8.10 -11.80 1.62
CA ILE A 257 -9.41 -11.97 1.00
C ILE A 257 -10.51 -11.61 2.00
N HIS A 258 -10.38 -12.02 3.25
CA HIS A 258 -11.36 -11.77 4.28
C HIS A 258 -11.48 -10.28 4.62
N SER A 259 -10.36 -9.57 4.83
CA SER A 259 -10.35 -8.14 5.16
C SER A 259 -10.92 -7.29 4.03
N ASN A 260 -10.54 -7.60 2.80
CA ASN A 260 -11.05 -6.87 1.63
C ASN A 260 -12.56 -7.07 1.46
N VAL A 261 -13.07 -8.29 1.68
CA VAL A 261 -14.51 -8.58 1.63
C VAL A 261 -15.28 -7.86 2.74
N GLU A 262 -14.74 -7.75 3.94
CA GLU A 262 -15.37 -6.99 5.02
C GLU A 262 -15.47 -5.50 4.70
N GLY A 263 -14.41 -4.90 4.14
CA GLY A 263 -14.43 -3.52 3.68
C GLY A 263 -15.50 -3.26 2.62
N LEU A 264 -15.63 -4.17 1.64
CA LEU A 264 -16.67 -4.10 0.61
C LEU A 264 -18.06 -4.20 1.19
N LYS A 265 -18.33 -5.20 2.04
CA LYS A 265 -19.63 -5.36 2.71
C LYS A 265 -20.02 -4.13 3.51
N TYR A 266 -19.05 -3.49 4.17
CA TYR A 266 -19.30 -2.26 4.90
C TYR A 266 -19.68 -1.12 3.96
N ALA A 267 -18.97 -0.91 2.84
CA ALA A 267 -19.29 0.12 1.87
C ALA A 267 -20.66 -0.09 1.21
N GLU A 268 -21.00 -1.34 0.84
CA GLU A 268 -22.33 -1.71 0.31
C GLU A 268 -23.44 -1.40 1.34
N LYS A 269 -23.23 -1.74 2.60
CA LYS A 269 -24.18 -1.41 3.67
C LYS A 269 -24.40 0.09 3.79
N LYS A 270 -23.32 0.88 3.79
CA LYS A 270 -23.38 2.35 3.86
C LYS A 270 -24.09 2.97 2.66
N LEU A 271 -23.82 2.47 1.47
CA LEU A 271 -24.50 2.93 0.26
C LEU A 271 -26.00 2.67 0.34
N ASN A 272 -26.41 1.46 0.77
CA ASN A 272 -27.82 1.10 0.93
C ASN A 272 -28.52 1.97 1.99
N GLU A 273 -27.88 2.23 3.14
CA GLU A 273 -28.39 3.14 4.17
C GLU A 273 -28.67 4.55 3.60
N LYS A 274 -27.75 5.10 2.79
CA LYS A 274 -27.94 6.39 2.14
C LYS A 274 -29.07 6.38 1.11
N LEU A 275 -29.22 5.30 0.34
CA LEU A 275 -30.31 5.12 -0.62
C LEU A 275 -31.68 5.08 0.06
N GLU A 276 -31.78 4.39 1.18
CA GLU A 276 -33.04 4.33 1.97
C GLU A 276 -33.38 5.71 2.55
N GLN A 277 -32.39 6.44 3.09
CA GLN A 277 -32.59 7.81 3.59
C GLN A 277 -33.08 8.76 2.49
N LYS A 278 -32.51 8.70 1.28
CA LYS A 278 -32.95 9.49 0.13
C LYS A 278 -34.41 9.19 -0.26
N LYS A 279 -34.82 7.91 -0.26
CA LYS A 279 -36.21 7.52 -0.56
C LYS A 279 -37.19 8.06 0.49
N LEU A 280 -36.83 8.06 1.76
CA LEU A 280 -37.64 8.59 2.84
C LEU A 280 -37.80 10.10 2.74
N THR A 281 -36.76 10.85 2.38
CA THR A 281 -36.83 12.30 2.21
C THR A 281 -37.62 12.71 0.97
N GLN A 282 -37.55 11.95 -0.12
CA GLN A 282 -38.34 12.24 -1.34
C GLN A 282 -39.84 11.95 -1.18
N ASN A 283 -40.21 11.10 -0.23
CA ASN A 283 -41.64 10.80 0.07
C ASN A 283 -42.28 11.78 1.06
N VAL A 284 -41.52 12.76 1.61
CA VAL A 284 -42.00 13.73 2.61
C VAL A 284 -42.40 15.07 2.01
N ASP A 285 -41.98 15.39 0.79
CA ASP A 285 -42.41 16.58 0.09
C ASP A 285 -43.69 16.28 -0.77
N PRO A 286 -44.90 16.62 -0.31
CA PRO A 286 -46.06 16.58 -1.19
C PRO A 286 -45.88 17.64 -2.30
N PRO A 287 -46.34 17.36 -3.51
CA PRO A 287 -46.26 18.34 -4.59
C PRO A 287 -47.00 19.61 -4.12
N ILE A 288 -46.27 20.74 -4.11
CA ILE A 288 -46.88 22.06 -3.90
C ILE A 288 -47.81 22.28 -5.08
N GLN A 289 -49.12 22.06 -4.83
CA GLN A 289 -50.16 22.52 -5.76
C GLN A 289 -50.13 24.06 -5.74
N VAL A 290 -49.53 24.65 -6.72
CA VAL A 290 -49.76 26.08 -7.05
C VAL A 290 -51.16 26.16 -7.60
N LEU A 291 -52.13 26.56 -6.77
CA LEU A 291 -53.46 27.02 -7.23
C LEU A 291 -53.24 28.36 -7.94
N LEU A 292 -53.47 28.38 -9.25
CA LEU A 292 -53.64 29.59 -10.05
C LEU A 292 -54.99 30.18 -9.82
#